data_2c37e94a31655e5111a5f5dd41a27693
#
_entry.id   2c37e94a31655e5111a5f5dd41a27693
#
_cell.length_a   1.000
_cell.length_b   1.000
_cell.length_c   1.000
_cell.angle_alpha   90.00
_cell.angle_beta   90.00
_cell.angle_gamma   90.00
#
_symmetry.space_group_name_H-M   'P 1'
#
loop_
_entity.id
_entity.type
_entity.pdbx_description
1 polymer ?
#
loop_
_entity_poly.entity_id
_entity_poly.type
_entity_poly.pdbx_seq_one_letter_code
_entity_poly.pdbx_strand_id
1 'polypeptide(L)'
;MVGTAAPRASRAGTILAFDFGARRIGVAVGESAIGLAHPLATIAGEQNEPRFAAIESLIDEWHPALLIVGLPLHADGTAHALTARARRFAKQLEGRFGLTAELVDERFTTHAATAALSDAGVKARSHKGVRDQVAAQLILQTYFDQREAD
;
A
#
# COMPACT_ATOMS: atom_id res chain seq x y z
N MET A 1 4.75 29.72 7.54
CA MET A 1 4.46 29.38 7.67
C MET A 1 4.03 28.82 7.56
N VAL A 2 3.63 28.70 7.51
CA VAL A 2 3.14 28.29 7.47
C VAL A 2 2.81 27.38 7.52
N GLY A 3 2.93 27.06 7.44
CA GLY A 3 2.73 26.10 7.39
C GLY A 3 2.14 25.28 7.78
N THR A 4 1.79 25.43 7.93
CA THR A 4 1.30 24.90 8.43
C THR A 4 0.49 24.18 8.32
N ALA A 5 -0.04 24.17 8.55
CA ALA A 5 -0.95 23.52 8.62
C ALA A 5 -1.47 22.90 7.75
N ALA A 6 -1.02 22.23 7.61
CA ALA A 6 -1.25 21.52 6.69
C ALA A 6 -2.45 20.82 6.76
N PRO A 7 -3.33 21.15 6.12
CA PRO A 7 -4.45 20.37 5.98
C PRO A 7 -4.06 19.16 5.18
N ARG A 8 -4.94 18.34 4.95
CA ARG A 8 -4.75 17.20 4.20
C ARG A 8 -4.14 17.44 2.92
N ALA A 9 -4.40 18.56 2.33
CA ALA A 9 -3.80 18.91 1.08
C ALA A 9 -2.30 18.89 1.15
N SER A 10 -1.77 19.06 2.34
CA SER A 10 -0.34 19.05 2.45
C SER A 10 0.23 17.67 2.41
N ARG A 11 -0.59 16.67 2.34
CA ARG A 11 -0.08 15.34 2.09
C ARG A 11 0.13 15.10 0.62
N ALA A 12 0.17 16.19 -0.14
CA ALA A 12 0.62 16.11 -1.50
C ALA A 12 2.06 15.64 -1.49
N GLY A 13 2.40 14.80 -2.41
CA GLY A 13 3.74 14.27 -2.52
C GLY A 13 3.71 12.80 -2.85
N THR A 14 4.83 12.16 -2.59
CA THR A 14 4.97 10.74 -2.85
C THR A 14 4.23 9.92 -1.80
N ILE A 15 3.55 8.88 -2.24
CA ILE A 15 2.84 7.97 -1.34
C ILE A 15 3.32 6.56 -1.64
N LEU A 16 3.62 5.81 -0.57
CA LEU A 16 3.92 4.39 -0.70
C LEU A 16 2.74 3.61 -0.16
N ALA A 17 2.35 2.56 -0.87
CA ALA A 17 1.28 1.68 -0.44
C ALA A 17 1.79 0.27 -0.27
N PHE A 18 1.23 -0.43 0.69
CA PHE A 18 1.66 -1.76 1.07
C PHE A 18 0.49 -2.74 1.07
N ASP A 19 0.72 -3.88 0.45
CA ASP A 19 -0.19 -5.02 0.55
C ASP A 19 0.47 -6.02 1.48
N PHE A 20 0.03 -6.03 2.74
CA PHE A 20 0.66 -6.83 3.78
C PHE A 20 0.32 -8.31 3.63
N GLY A 21 1.35 -9.14 3.57
CA GLY A 21 1.19 -10.59 3.58
C GLY A 21 2.13 -11.20 4.59
N ALA A 22 1.83 -12.43 5.01
CA ALA A 22 2.67 -13.10 5.99
C ALA A 22 4.07 -13.37 5.46
N ARG A 23 4.18 -13.67 4.18
CA ARG A 23 5.46 -14.04 3.58
C ARG A 23 6.04 -13.00 2.65
N ARG A 24 5.20 -12.12 2.12
CA ARG A 24 5.63 -11.09 1.21
C ARG A 24 4.79 -9.85 1.43
N ILE A 25 5.41 -8.71 1.21
CA ILE A 25 4.69 -7.44 1.22
C ILE A 25 4.89 -6.80 -0.15
N GLY A 26 3.80 -6.55 -0.85
CA GLY A 26 3.85 -5.82 -2.10
C GLY A 26 3.90 -4.33 -1.83
N VAL A 27 4.64 -3.59 -2.66
CA VAL A 27 4.79 -2.15 -2.49
C VAL A 27 4.51 -1.45 -3.80
N ALA A 28 3.78 -0.36 -3.72
CA ALA A 28 3.50 0.51 -4.86
C ALA A 28 3.83 1.94 -4.49
N VAL A 29 4.03 2.77 -5.50
CA VAL A 29 4.38 4.17 -5.30
C VAL A 29 3.55 5.03 -6.25
N GLY A 30 3.24 6.24 -5.83
CA GLY A 30 2.55 7.20 -6.69
C GLY A 30 2.71 8.60 -6.15
N GLU A 31 2.44 9.56 -7.02
CA GLU A 31 2.47 10.97 -6.66
C GLU A 31 1.05 11.48 -6.57
N SER A 32 0.70 12.11 -5.47
CA SER A 32 -0.66 12.58 -5.27
C SER A 32 -1.08 13.60 -6.34
N ALA A 33 -0.14 14.38 -6.84
CA ALA A 33 -0.46 15.38 -7.86
C ALA A 33 -0.86 14.75 -9.18
N ILE A 34 -0.37 13.55 -9.44
CA ILE A 34 -0.65 12.84 -10.69
C ILE A 34 -1.80 11.86 -10.53
N GLY A 35 -1.92 11.25 -9.36
CA GLY A 35 -3.02 10.33 -9.07
C GLY A 35 -2.93 8.98 -9.75
N LEU A 36 -1.72 8.58 -10.13
CA LEU A 36 -1.49 7.27 -10.74
C LEU A 36 -0.54 6.45 -9.87
N ALA A 37 -0.89 5.20 -9.67
CA ALA A 37 -0.10 4.28 -8.88
C ALA A 37 0.72 3.38 -9.78
N HIS A 38 1.92 3.05 -9.33
CA HIS A 38 2.84 2.18 -10.06
C HIS A 38 3.37 1.09 -9.14
N PRO A 39 3.57 -0.13 -9.64
CA PRO A 39 4.20 -1.17 -8.84
C PRO A 39 5.65 -0.80 -8.57
N LEU A 40 6.14 -1.12 -7.38
CA LEU A 40 7.50 -0.73 -7.02
C LEU A 40 8.38 -1.89 -6.61
N ALA A 41 7.96 -2.67 -5.64
CA ALA A 41 8.84 -3.69 -5.06
C ALA A 41 8.04 -4.77 -4.36
N THR A 42 8.72 -5.88 -4.09
CA THR A 42 8.18 -6.93 -3.23
C THR A 42 9.22 -7.20 -2.16
N ILE A 43 8.77 -7.20 -0.92
CA ILE A 43 9.64 -7.48 0.22
C ILE A 43 9.35 -8.90 0.67
N ALA A 44 10.32 -9.78 0.51
CA ALA A 44 10.16 -11.18 0.86
C ALA A 44 10.61 -11.43 2.29
N GLY A 45 10.08 -12.49 2.89
CA GLY A 45 10.47 -12.91 4.23
C GLY A 45 9.36 -12.72 5.23
N GLU A 46 9.50 -13.41 6.36
CA GLU A 46 8.48 -13.37 7.40
C GLU A 46 8.91 -12.61 8.64
N GLN A 47 10.20 -12.35 8.77
CA GLN A 47 10.70 -11.72 9.97
C GLN A 47 10.61 -10.21 9.90
N ASN A 48 10.20 -9.62 11.01
CA ASN A 48 9.97 -8.18 11.07
C ASN A 48 11.20 -7.33 10.80
N GLU A 49 12.33 -7.65 11.41
CA GLU A 49 13.47 -6.75 11.29
C GLU A 49 13.96 -6.58 9.86
N PRO A 50 14.17 -7.66 9.08
CA PRO A 50 14.56 -7.47 7.69
C PRO A 50 13.48 -6.76 6.88
N ARG A 51 12.20 -7.02 7.18
CA ARG A 51 11.11 -6.38 6.47
C ARG A 51 11.10 -4.89 6.70
N PHE A 52 11.24 -4.48 7.96
CA PHE A 52 11.23 -3.05 8.27
C PHE A 52 12.51 -2.36 7.78
N ALA A 53 13.62 -3.07 7.72
CA ALA A 53 14.83 -2.51 7.14
C ALA A 53 14.65 -2.23 5.65
N ALA A 54 13.99 -3.14 4.94
CA ALA A 54 13.71 -2.93 3.53
C ALA A 54 12.74 -1.75 3.32
N ILE A 55 11.74 -1.64 4.19
CA ILE A 55 10.80 -0.54 4.12
C ILE A 55 11.51 0.78 4.40
N GLU A 56 12.41 0.79 5.37
CA GLU A 56 13.17 1.99 5.69
C GLU A 56 13.97 2.46 4.48
N SER A 57 14.58 1.52 3.75
CA SER A 57 15.31 1.87 2.54
C SER A 57 14.42 2.52 1.50
N LEU A 58 13.21 2.02 1.36
CA LEU A 58 12.25 2.61 0.41
C LEU A 58 11.81 4.00 0.86
N ILE A 59 11.59 4.17 2.16
CA ILE A 59 11.23 5.47 2.69
C ILE A 59 12.36 6.47 2.47
N ASP A 60 13.60 6.04 2.71
CA ASP A 60 14.75 6.90 2.50
C ASP A 60 14.94 7.27 1.03
N GLU A 61 14.58 6.36 0.15
CA GLU A 61 14.71 6.62 -1.28
C GLU A 61 13.61 7.53 -1.81
N TRP A 62 12.38 7.30 -1.38
CA TRP A 62 11.21 7.96 -1.98
C TRP A 62 10.69 9.14 -1.17
N HIS A 63 11.09 9.29 0.09
CA HIS A 63 10.65 10.37 0.98
C HIS A 63 9.13 10.56 0.95
N PRO A 64 8.36 9.52 1.26
CA PRO A 64 6.90 9.64 1.15
C PRO A 64 6.33 10.57 2.20
N ALA A 65 5.25 11.24 1.83
CA ALA A 65 4.51 12.08 2.76
C ALA A 65 3.44 11.28 3.50
N LEU A 66 3.08 10.10 2.96
CA LEU A 66 1.99 9.31 3.50
C LEU A 66 2.22 7.86 3.14
N LEU A 67 1.81 6.97 4.04
CA LEU A 67 1.83 5.53 3.77
C LEU A 67 0.39 5.03 3.74
N ILE A 68 0.13 4.05 2.88
CA ILE A 68 -1.18 3.42 2.75
C ILE A 68 -0.99 1.93 3.00
N VAL A 69 -1.90 1.33 3.75
CA VAL A 69 -1.88 -0.11 4.01
C VAL A 69 -3.24 -0.69 3.65
N GLY A 70 -3.26 -1.71 2.82
CA GLY A 70 -4.50 -2.40 2.48
C GLY A 70 -5.03 -3.17 3.69
N LEU A 71 -6.32 -3.07 3.93
CA LEU A 71 -6.97 -3.76 5.04
C LEU A 71 -7.78 -4.91 4.47
N PRO A 72 -7.34 -6.17 4.66
CA PRO A 72 -8.08 -7.30 4.13
C PRO A 72 -9.29 -7.61 4.98
N LEU A 73 -10.43 -7.72 4.32
CA LEU A 73 -11.70 -8.07 4.96
C LEU A 73 -12.41 -9.06 4.06
N HIS A 74 -13.30 -9.85 4.64
CA HIS A 74 -14.17 -10.70 3.84
C HIS A 74 -15.20 -9.84 3.12
N ALA A 75 -15.83 -10.40 2.09
CA ALA A 75 -16.78 -9.65 1.27
C ALA A 75 -17.91 -9.02 2.09
N ASP A 76 -18.30 -9.65 3.18
CA ASP A 76 -19.36 -9.14 4.03
C ASP A 76 -18.87 -8.16 5.09
N GLY A 77 -17.59 -7.80 5.06
CA GLY A 77 -17.03 -6.84 6.00
C GLY A 77 -16.47 -7.44 7.28
N THR A 78 -16.61 -8.75 7.47
CA THR A 78 -16.05 -9.36 8.67
C THR A 78 -14.55 -9.51 8.57
N ALA A 79 -13.90 -9.64 9.74
CA ALA A 79 -12.45 -9.71 9.78
C ALA A 79 -11.89 -10.96 9.11
N HIS A 80 -10.85 -10.76 8.34
CA HIS A 80 -10.08 -11.82 7.72
C HIS A 80 -8.95 -12.22 8.69
N ALA A 81 -8.33 -13.36 8.45
CA ALA A 81 -7.22 -13.81 9.30
C ALA A 81 -6.10 -12.79 9.37
N LEU A 82 -5.88 -12.03 8.29
CA LEU A 82 -4.82 -11.03 8.25
C LEU A 82 -5.25 -9.63 8.67
N THR A 83 -6.54 -9.43 8.98
CA THR A 83 -7.03 -8.09 9.28
C THR A 83 -6.32 -7.45 10.47
N ALA A 84 -6.25 -8.18 11.59
CA ALA A 84 -5.59 -7.64 12.78
C ALA A 84 -4.11 -7.42 12.54
N ARG A 85 -3.47 -8.30 11.76
CA ARG A 85 -2.05 -8.17 11.48
C ARG A 85 -1.77 -6.97 10.59
N ALA A 86 -2.64 -6.70 9.63
CA ALA A 86 -2.50 -5.53 8.77
C ALA A 86 -2.66 -4.24 9.57
N ARG A 87 -3.62 -4.21 10.50
CA ARG A 87 -3.78 -3.05 11.38
C ARG A 87 -2.56 -2.83 12.24
N ARG A 88 -2.00 -3.90 12.78
CA ARG A 88 -0.79 -3.81 13.60
C ARG A 88 0.38 -3.33 12.75
N PHE A 89 0.49 -3.84 11.54
CA PHE A 89 1.55 -3.42 10.64
C PHE A 89 1.48 -1.91 10.39
N ALA A 90 0.29 -1.38 10.14
CA ALA A 90 0.12 0.06 9.93
C ALA A 90 0.57 0.85 11.15
N LYS A 91 0.23 0.39 12.35
CA LYS A 91 0.66 1.07 13.57
C LYS A 91 2.16 0.99 13.76
N GLN A 92 2.77 -0.13 13.39
CA GLN A 92 4.21 -0.28 13.49
C GLN A 92 4.92 0.67 12.52
N LEU A 93 4.37 0.86 11.34
CA LEU A 93 4.93 1.82 10.40
C LEU A 93 4.89 3.23 10.97
N GLU A 94 3.77 3.60 11.58
CA GLU A 94 3.65 4.92 12.19
C GLU A 94 4.65 5.09 13.33
N GLY A 95 4.77 4.08 14.16
CA GLY A 95 5.66 4.17 15.31
C GLY A 95 7.12 4.19 14.93
N ARG A 96 7.49 3.45 13.90
CA ARG A 96 8.90 3.35 13.51
C ARG A 96 9.38 4.52 12.67
N PHE A 97 8.50 5.03 11.81
CA PHE A 97 8.94 6.00 10.80
C PHE A 97 8.34 7.39 10.95
N GLY A 98 7.39 7.55 11.88
CA GLY A 98 6.83 8.87 12.13
C GLY A 98 5.95 9.39 11.00
N LEU A 99 5.45 8.51 10.15
CA LEU A 99 4.58 8.88 9.05
C LEU A 99 3.19 8.34 9.31
N THR A 100 2.17 9.03 8.81
CA THR A 100 0.81 8.51 8.90
C THR A 100 0.66 7.31 7.97
N ALA A 101 0.01 6.26 8.46
CA ALA A 101 -0.30 5.09 7.66
C ALA A 101 -1.81 4.89 7.68
N GLU A 102 -2.46 5.19 6.55
CA GLU A 102 -3.91 5.07 6.42
C GLU A 102 -4.27 3.68 5.90
N LEU A 103 -5.40 3.18 6.36
CA LEU A 103 -5.90 1.88 5.92
C LEU A 103 -6.90 2.07 4.79
N VAL A 104 -6.81 1.22 3.78
CA VAL A 104 -7.73 1.22 2.65
C VAL A 104 -8.35 -0.17 2.57
N ASP A 105 -9.67 -0.22 2.52
CA ASP A 105 -10.41 -1.49 2.48
C ASP A 105 -10.16 -2.20 1.16
N GLU A 106 -9.55 -3.37 1.23
CA GLU A 106 -9.19 -4.14 0.04
C GLU A 106 -10.38 -4.75 -0.68
N ARG A 107 -11.56 -4.78 -0.06
CA ARG A 107 -12.73 -5.32 -0.73
C ARG A 107 -13.03 -4.58 -2.04
N PHE A 108 -12.69 -3.30 -2.08
CA PHE A 108 -12.95 -2.49 -3.27
C PHE A 108 -11.93 -2.72 -4.38
N THR A 109 -10.86 -3.47 -4.09
CA THR A 109 -9.81 -3.71 -5.07
C THR A 109 -9.78 -5.13 -5.61
N THR A 110 -10.47 -6.06 -4.96
CA THR A 110 -10.36 -7.49 -5.30
C THR A 110 -10.69 -7.80 -6.75
N HIS A 111 -11.80 -7.29 -7.21
CA HIS A 111 -12.23 -7.51 -8.59
C HIS A 111 -11.25 -6.87 -9.56
N ALA A 112 -10.87 -5.63 -9.27
CA ALA A 112 -9.92 -4.92 -10.10
C ALA A 112 -8.57 -5.62 -10.10
N ALA A 113 -8.15 -6.18 -8.98
CA ALA A 113 -6.90 -6.90 -8.88
C ALA A 113 -6.91 -8.12 -9.81
N THR A 114 -8.01 -8.87 -9.80
CA THR A 114 -8.13 -10.03 -10.65
C THR A 114 -8.10 -9.63 -12.12
N ALA A 115 -8.83 -8.60 -12.49
CA ALA A 115 -8.86 -8.13 -13.85
C ALA A 115 -7.49 -7.63 -14.31
N ALA A 116 -6.80 -6.89 -13.45
CA ALA A 116 -5.49 -6.38 -13.79
C ALA A 116 -4.47 -7.50 -13.96
N LEU A 117 -4.55 -8.53 -13.14
CA LEU A 117 -3.66 -9.67 -13.30
C LEU A 117 -3.92 -10.41 -14.60
N SER A 118 -5.18 -10.52 -14.99
CA SER A 118 -5.53 -11.12 -16.26
C SER A 118 -5.00 -10.29 -17.43
N ASP A 119 -5.16 -8.98 -17.34
CA ASP A 119 -4.68 -8.07 -18.38
C ASP A 119 -3.16 -8.04 -18.47
N ALA A 120 -2.50 -8.12 -17.35
CA ALA A 120 -1.05 -8.14 -17.33
C ALA A 120 -0.50 -9.42 -17.92
N GLY A 121 -1.37 -10.38 -18.14
CA GLY A 121 -0.97 -11.59 -18.80
C GLY A 121 -0.67 -12.69 -17.86
N VAL A 122 -0.69 -13.80 -18.44
CA VAL A 122 -0.54 -15.02 -17.76
C VAL A 122 0.73 -15.18 -17.02
N LYS A 123 1.73 -14.48 -17.42
CA LYS A 123 3.04 -14.64 -16.82
C LYS A 123 3.06 -14.23 -15.36
N ALA A 124 2.08 -13.44 -14.96
CA ALA A 124 2.01 -13.00 -13.59
C ALA A 124 1.94 -14.15 -12.60
N ARG A 125 1.37 -15.27 -12.99
CA ARG A 125 1.27 -16.37 -12.05
C ARG A 125 2.59 -17.03 -11.75
N SER A 126 3.59 -16.88 -12.61
CA SER A 126 4.89 -17.40 -12.31
C SER A 126 5.78 -16.34 -11.67
N HIS A 127 5.24 -15.16 -11.42
CA HIS A 127 5.97 -14.07 -10.80
C HIS A 127 5.17 -13.54 -9.63
N LYS A 128 5.23 -14.27 -8.50
CA LYS A 128 4.47 -13.91 -7.32
C LYS A 128 4.77 -12.50 -6.84
N GLY A 129 6.02 -12.06 -7.01
CA GLY A 129 6.38 -10.71 -6.61
C GLY A 129 5.63 -9.66 -7.40
N VAL A 130 5.45 -9.89 -8.70
CA VAL A 130 4.72 -8.95 -9.54
C VAL A 130 3.25 -8.89 -9.10
N ARG A 131 2.67 -10.02 -8.77
CA ARG A 131 1.29 -10.07 -8.31
C ARG A 131 1.11 -9.23 -7.05
N ASP A 132 2.05 -9.34 -6.10
CA ASP A 132 1.98 -8.57 -4.87
C ASP A 132 2.09 -7.08 -5.14
N GLN A 133 2.94 -6.70 -6.09
CA GLN A 133 3.10 -5.30 -6.46
C GLN A 133 1.85 -4.74 -7.12
N VAL A 134 1.20 -5.54 -7.96
CA VAL A 134 -0.04 -5.13 -8.61
C VAL A 134 -1.14 -4.96 -7.58
N ALA A 135 -1.20 -5.84 -6.58
CA ALA A 135 -2.18 -5.70 -5.52
C ALA A 135 -1.97 -4.39 -4.76
N ALA A 136 -0.72 -4.06 -4.44
CA ALA A 136 -0.41 -2.80 -3.77
C ALA A 136 -0.74 -1.61 -4.67
N GLN A 137 -0.47 -1.72 -5.96
CA GLN A 137 -0.80 -0.69 -6.92
C GLN A 137 -2.29 -0.40 -6.93
N LEU A 138 -3.11 -1.43 -6.89
CA LEU A 138 -4.57 -1.24 -6.91
C LEU A 138 -5.09 -0.66 -5.60
N ILE A 139 -4.47 -1.01 -4.49
CA ILE A 139 -4.80 -0.39 -3.21
C ILE A 139 -4.54 1.13 -3.30
N LEU A 140 -3.40 1.51 -3.82
CA LEU A 140 -3.05 2.92 -3.93
C LEU A 140 -3.94 3.63 -4.95
N GLN A 141 -4.25 2.97 -6.07
CA GLN A 141 -5.11 3.57 -7.06
C GLN A 141 -6.52 3.80 -6.49
N THR A 142 -7.00 2.85 -5.68
CA THR A 142 -8.28 3.01 -5.00
C THR A 142 -8.27 4.24 -4.10
N TYR A 143 -7.17 4.43 -3.38
CA TYR A 143 -7.02 5.61 -2.53
C TYR A 143 -7.10 6.89 -3.36
N PHE A 144 -6.38 6.95 -4.46
CA PHE A 144 -6.42 8.13 -5.33
C PHE A 144 -7.83 8.37 -5.89
N ASP A 145 -8.46 7.31 -6.36
CA ASP A 145 -9.79 7.43 -6.97
C ASP A 145 -10.83 7.90 -5.97
N GLN A 146 -10.75 7.42 -4.74
CA GLN A 146 -11.68 7.84 -3.70
C GLN A 146 -11.50 9.30 -3.34
N ARG A 147 -10.27 9.77 -3.36
CA ARG A 147 -10.02 11.17 -3.04
C ARG A 147 -10.50 12.10 -4.15
N GLU A 148 -10.40 11.66 -5.38
CA GLU A 148 -10.92 12.45 -6.48
C GLU A 148 -12.44 12.57 -6.45
N ALA A 149 -13.09 11.54 -5.95
CA ALA A 149 -14.54 11.52 -5.88
C ALA A 149 -15.06 12.49 -4.82
N ASP A 150 -14.21 12.85 -3.87
CA ASP A 150 -14.59 13.81 -2.84
C ASP A 150 -14.40 15.22 -3.34
#